data_f6a49fd173abe0cd1d17abde44f201a5
#
_entry.id   f6a49fd173abe0cd1d17abde44f201a5
#
_cell.length_a   1.000
_cell.length_b   1.000
_cell.length_c   1.000
_cell.angle_alpha   90.00
_cell.angle_beta   90.00
_cell.angle_gamma   90.00
#
_symmetry.space_group_name_H-M   'P 1'
#
loop_
_entity.id
_entity.type
_entity.pdbx_description
1 polymer ?
#
loop_
_entity_poly.entity_id
_entity_poly.type
_entity_poly.pdbx_seq_one_letter_code
_entity_poly.pdbx_strand_id
1 'polypeptide(L)'
;MSARPFEIICEIEPPVRPDLTHARHQIGVLTAVSSTFLIPDNHIGRATVSSIAVAHEVQAMGGHSIACINSRDRNLLGFRRDLLTAAAYGVGQFLFVYGDKPGAGGRTSDLTVRSMIEEARSCTASDPAFAGIPAWRIGVAAALKPLPRWKHAADFIFSQVSYSADAQLRWRDANPVDVPVYAGVMVLASAAMARRLAAAIPDIEIPGWLAGKVAHDKMAGVEAACEQITRLRHSGAFDGVHLVPVNRYREISARLEALA
;
A
#
# COMPACT_ATOMS: atom_id res chain seq x y z
N MET A 1 3.68 27.47 0.95
CA MET A 1 3.54 26.20 1.68
C MET A 1 4.87 25.48 1.63
N SER A 2 5.45 25.08 2.76
CA SER A 2 6.69 24.27 2.76
C SER A 2 6.38 22.94 2.08
N ALA A 3 7.22 22.54 1.12
CA ALA A 3 7.09 21.24 0.46
C ALA A 3 7.19 20.14 1.52
N ARG A 4 6.27 19.17 1.51
CA ARG A 4 6.37 18.00 2.38
C ARG A 4 7.63 17.21 2.02
N PRO A 5 8.35 16.65 3.00
CA PRO A 5 9.48 15.79 2.70
C PRO A 5 8.99 14.56 1.93
N PHE A 6 9.76 14.12 0.94
CA PHE A 6 9.45 12.92 0.16
C PHE A 6 9.52 11.68 1.06
N GLU A 7 8.42 10.96 1.19
CA GLU A 7 8.28 9.83 2.09
C GLU A 7 8.38 8.48 1.34
N ILE A 8 9.05 7.51 1.94
CA ILE A 8 9.01 6.11 1.47
C ILE A 8 8.10 5.34 2.42
N ILE A 9 6.98 4.83 1.92
CA ILE A 9 6.06 3.96 2.65
C ILE A 9 6.32 2.53 2.20
N CYS A 10 6.84 1.68 3.09
CA CYS A 10 7.14 0.30 2.75
C CYS A 10 5.96 -0.64 3.02
N GLU A 11 5.71 -1.57 2.10
CA GLU A 11 4.73 -2.62 2.31
C GLU A 11 5.31 -3.75 3.17
N ILE A 12 4.54 -4.19 4.17
CA ILE A 12 4.82 -5.39 4.98
C ILE A 12 3.81 -6.46 4.61
N GLU A 13 4.27 -7.57 4.06
CA GLU A 13 3.38 -8.68 3.68
C GLU A 13 2.90 -9.45 4.93
N PRO A 14 1.57 -9.48 5.21
CA PRO A 14 1.05 -10.25 6.32
C PRO A 14 1.26 -11.75 6.10
N PRO A 15 1.67 -12.50 7.14
CA PRO A 15 1.94 -13.93 6.99
C PRO A 15 0.67 -14.74 6.74
N VAL A 16 0.81 -15.83 5.98
CA VAL A 16 -0.25 -16.84 5.74
C VAL A 16 -0.29 -17.93 6.81
N ARG A 17 0.57 -17.84 7.83
CA ARG A 17 0.64 -18.74 8.99
C ARG A 17 0.52 -17.89 10.26
N PRO A 18 0.06 -18.45 11.40
CA PRO A 18 -0.06 -17.72 12.67
C PRO A 18 1.29 -17.50 13.36
N ASP A 19 2.23 -16.87 12.62
CA ASP A 19 3.59 -16.55 13.09
C ASP A 19 4.00 -15.19 12.53
N LEU A 20 4.23 -14.23 13.41
CA LEU A 20 4.59 -12.84 13.08
C LEU A 20 6.12 -12.60 13.02
N THR A 21 6.94 -13.60 13.30
CA THR A 21 8.40 -13.48 13.36
C THR A 21 8.98 -12.87 12.09
N HIS A 22 8.53 -13.34 10.93
CA HIS A 22 9.00 -12.81 9.64
C HIS A 22 8.54 -11.36 9.39
N ALA A 23 7.29 -11.04 9.72
CA ALA A 23 6.78 -9.67 9.59
C ALA A 23 7.54 -8.69 10.49
N ARG A 24 7.78 -9.05 11.76
CA ARG A 24 8.61 -8.24 12.69
C ARG A 24 10.02 -8.05 12.15
N HIS A 25 10.62 -9.10 11.57
CA HIS A 25 11.93 -8.98 10.95
C HIS A 25 11.95 -8.03 9.75
N GLN A 26 10.93 -8.09 8.87
CA GLN A 26 10.78 -7.14 7.76
C GLN A 26 10.66 -5.70 8.25
N ILE A 27 9.81 -5.46 9.25
CA ILE A 27 9.65 -4.14 9.88
C ILE A 27 11.01 -3.65 10.37
N GLY A 28 11.71 -4.45 11.17
CA GLY A 28 13.01 -4.06 11.74
C GLY A 28 14.07 -3.72 10.69
N VAL A 29 14.10 -4.42 9.55
CA VAL A 29 15.05 -4.11 8.46
C VAL A 29 14.66 -2.83 7.73
N LEU A 30 13.36 -2.66 7.44
CA LEU A 30 12.88 -1.54 6.63
C LEU A 30 12.78 -0.23 7.41
N THR A 31 12.87 -0.23 8.75
CA THR A 31 12.94 1.00 9.56
C THR A 31 14.18 1.85 9.26
N ALA A 32 15.21 1.30 8.64
CA ALA A 32 16.36 2.07 8.16
C ALA A 32 16.00 3.10 7.08
N VAL A 33 14.90 2.88 6.32
CA VAL A 33 14.53 3.71 5.16
C VAL A 33 13.08 4.20 5.18
N SER A 34 12.28 3.74 6.13
CA SER A 34 10.86 4.09 6.25
C SER A 34 10.43 4.16 7.70
N SER A 35 9.62 5.15 8.04
CA SER A 35 8.92 5.22 9.33
C SER A 35 7.44 4.82 9.22
N THR A 36 6.91 4.69 8.00
CA THR A 36 5.51 4.40 7.72
C THR A 36 5.37 3.12 6.90
N PHE A 37 4.48 2.23 7.32
CA PHE A 37 4.31 0.92 6.70
C PHE A 37 2.86 0.69 6.28
N LEU A 38 2.67 0.19 5.05
CA LEU A 38 1.38 -0.27 4.54
C LEU A 38 1.26 -1.77 4.71
N ILE A 39 0.12 -2.23 5.22
CA ILE A 39 -0.15 -3.65 5.44
C ILE A 39 -1.33 -4.08 4.56
N PRO A 40 -1.11 -4.91 3.53
CA PRO A 40 -2.17 -5.44 2.66
C PRO A 40 -3.17 -6.31 3.42
N ASP A 41 -4.36 -6.48 2.83
CA ASP A 41 -5.43 -7.30 3.39
C ASP A 41 -5.84 -8.41 2.43
N ASN A 42 -5.65 -9.67 2.81
CA ASN A 42 -5.94 -10.85 1.99
C ASN A 42 -5.36 -10.74 0.57
N HIS A 43 -4.12 -10.35 0.52
CA HIS A 43 -3.36 -10.12 -0.70
C HIS A 43 -3.40 -11.34 -1.65
N ILE A 44 -3.57 -11.09 -2.95
CA ILE A 44 -3.70 -12.12 -4.00
C ILE A 44 -4.85 -13.12 -3.71
N GLY A 45 -5.91 -12.67 -3.02
CA GLY A 45 -7.07 -13.51 -2.72
C GLY A 45 -6.81 -14.66 -1.75
N ARG A 46 -5.72 -14.62 -0.98
CA ARG A 46 -5.33 -15.61 0.03
C ARG A 46 -5.61 -15.06 1.43
N ALA A 47 -6.08 -15.92 2.33
CA ALA A 47 -6.21 -15.55 3.73
C ALA A 47 -4.83 -15.31 4.35
N THR A 48 -4.69 -14.20 5.04
CA THR A 48 -3.49 -13.79 5.78
C THR A 48 -3.86 -13.43 7.21
N VAL A 49 -2.87 -13.26 8.07
CA VAL A 49 -3.08 -12.60 9.36
C VAL A 49 -3.65 -11.21 9.11
N SER A 50 -4.56 -10.76 9.96
CA SER A 50 -5.23 -9.46 9.82
C SER A 50 -4.24 -8.30 9.63
N SER A 51 -4.51 -7.44 8.66
CA SER A 51 -3.73 -6.22 8.44
C SER A 51 -3.69 -5.33 9.68
N ILE A 52 -4.78 -5.30 10.47
CA ILE A 52 -4.86 -4.53 11.71
C ILE A 52 -3.91 -5.11 12.77
N ALA A 53 -3.82 -6.44 12.89
CA ALA A 53 -2.90 -7.07 13.84
C ALA A 53 -1.44 -6.78 13.48
N VAL A 54 -1.07 -6.85 12.21
CA VAL A 54 0.29 -6.50 11.75
C VAL A 54 0.55 -4.99 11.86
N ALA A 55 -0.47 -4.15 11.65
CA ALA A 55 -0.38 -2.71 11.87
C ALA A 55 -0.06 -2.37 13.34
N HIS A 56 -0.67 -3.09 14.29
CA HIS A 56 -0.35 -2.98 15.72
C HIS A 56 1.11 -3.38 16.02
N GLU A 57 1.64 -4.44 15.38
CA GLU A 57 3.06 -4.82 15.51
C GLU A 57 4.00 -3.70 15.02
N VAL A 58 3.68 -3.06 13.90
CA VAL A 58 4.43 -1.89 13.41
C VAL A 58 4.49 -0.80 14.47
N GLN A 59 3.34 -0.46 15.09
CA GLN A 59 3.28 0.57 16.13
C GLN A 59 4.04 0.16 17.41
N ALA A 60 3.94 -1.10 17.81
CA ALA A 60 4.68 -1.65 18.94
C ALA A 60 6.21 -1.58 18.73
N MET A 61 6.65 -1.57 17.47
CA MET A 61 8.05 -1.39 17.07
C MET A 61 8.43 0.08 16.79
N GLY A 62 7.54 1.05 17.09
CA GLY A 62 7.80 2.48 16.97
C GLY A 62 7.53 3.09 15.59
N GLY A 63 6.97 2.33 14.65
CA GLY A 63 6.60 2.82 13.32
C GLY A 63 5.17 3.37 13.23
N HIS A 64 4.83 3.98 12.11
CA HIS A 64 3.48 4.36 11.74
C HIS A 64 2.87 3.33 10.79
N SER A 65 1.60 2.99 10.97
CA SER A 65 0.96 1.95 10.19
C SER A 65 -0.25 2.46 9.40
N ILE A 66 -0.42 1.92 8.19
CA ILE A 66 -1.61 2.09 7.35
C ILE A 66 -2.16 0.68 7.11
N ALA A 67 -3.31 0.36 7.69
CA ALA A 67 -3.94 -0.95 7.49
C ALA A 67 -4.83 -0.92 6.23
N CYS A 68 -4.59 -1.83 5.28
CA CYS A 68 -5.55 -2.06 4.20
C CYS A 68 -6.77 -2.79 4.75
N ILE A 69 -7.95 -2.39 4.29
CA ILE A 69 -9.20 -3.13 4.48
C ILE A 69 -9.92 -3.23 3.14
N ASN A 70 -10.24 -4.44 2.71
CA ASN A 70 -10.92 -4.66 1.44
C ASN A 70 -12.45 -4.78 1.63
N SER A 71 -13.23 -4.30 0.66
CA SER A 71 -14.68 -4.39 0.67
C SER A 71 -15.21 -5.75 0.24
N ARG A 72 -14.41 -6.52 -0.48
CA ARG A 72 -14.83 -7.80 -1.10
C ARG A 72 -15.17 -8.88 -0.08
N ASP A 73 -14.42 -8.95 1.03
CA ASP A 73 -14.49 -10.06 1.98
C ASP A 73 -15.37 -9.73 3.19
N ARG A 74 -15.98 -8.54 3.23
CA ARG A 74 -16.67 -8.01 4.42
C ARG A 74 -18.11 -7.58 4.13
N ASN A 75 -18.99 -7.91 5.07
CA ASN A 75 -20.26 -7.22 5.23
C ASN A 75 -20.08 -6.02 6.19
N LEU A 76 -21.10 -5.20 6.35
CA LEU A 76 -21.08 -4.02 7.21
C LEU A 76 -20.72 -4.35 8.67
N LEU A 77 -21.28 -5.43 9.23
CA LEU A 77 -20.99 -5.83 10.61
C LEU A 77 -19.53 -6.23 10.80
N GLY A 78 -18.97 -7.00 9.85
CA GLY A 78 -17.57 -7.39 9.85
C GLY A 78 -16.65 -6.18 9.72
N PHE A 79 -17.01 -5.21 8.90
CA PHE A 79 -16.25 -3.96 8.73
C PHE A 79 -16.25 -3.11 10.02
N ARG A 80 -17.42 -2.92 10.65
CA ARG A 80 -17.53 -2.20 11.94
C ARG A 80 -16.71 -2.88 13.05
N ARG A 81 -16.73 -4.22 13.11
CA ARG A 81 -15.88 -4.98 14.05
C ARG A 81 -14.40 -4.69 13.80
N ASP A 82 -13.97 -4.65 12.55
CA ASP A 82 -12.58 -4.36 12.20
C ASP A 82 -12.20 -2.91 12.59
N LEU A 83 -13.11 -1.94 12.40
CA LEU A 83 -12.90 -0.57 12.86
C LEU A 83 -12.79 -0.47 14.38
N LEU A 84 -13.63 -1.19 15.16
CA LEU A 84 -13.53 -1.26 16.61
C LEU A 84 -12.21 -1.90 17.06
N THR A 85 -11.78 -2.97 16.38
CA THR A 85 -10.49 -3.61 16.67
C THR A 85 -9.33 -2.67 16.38
N ALA A 86 -9.37 -1.94 15.27
CA ALA A 86 -8.35 -0.96 14.92
C ALA A 86 -8.27 0.16 15.97
N ALA A 87 -9.43 0.69 16.38
CA ALA A 87 -9.50 1.70 17.45
C ALA A 87 -8.88 1.20 18.77
N ALA A 88 -9.21 -0.04 19.18
CA ALA A 88 -8.67 -0.65 20.39
C ALA A 88 -7.14 -0.84 20.33
N TYR A 89 -6.57 -1.01 19.15
CA TYR A 89 -5.13 -1.12 18.91
C TYR A 89 -4.45 0.22 18.57
N GLY A 90 -5.20 1.33 18.57
CA GLY A 90 -4.67 2.64 18.21
C GLY A 90 -4.33 2.81 16.72
N VAL A 91 -4.82 1.92 15.85
CA VAL A 91 -4.62 2.02 14.40
C VAL A 91 -5.59 3.05 13.83
N GLY A 92 -5.06 4.18 13.35
CA GLY A 92 -5.84 5.34 12.90
C GLY A 92 -5.66 5.70 11.44
N GLN A 93 -4.93 4.90 10.65
CA GLN A 93 -4.74 5.15 9.22
C GLN A 93 -5.13 3.91 8.40
N PHE A 94 -5.91 4.11 7.36
CA PHE A 94 -6.45 3.04 6.54
C PHE A 94 -6.26 3.32 5.05
N LEU A 95 -6.03 2.25 4.28
CA LEU A 95 -6.20 2.24 2.83
C LEU A 95 -7.39 1.33 2.50
N PHE A 96 -8.52 1.91 2.10
CA PHE A 96 -9.66 1.11 1.68
C PHE A 96 -9.53 0.73 0.21
N VAL A 97 -9.66 -0.56 -0.05
CA VAL A 97 -9.49 -1.15 -1.38
C VAL A 97 -10.67 -2.06 -1.73
N TYR A 98 -10.84 -2.34 -3.00
CA TYR A 98 -11.85 -3.31 -3.44
C TYR A 98 -11.47 -4.75 -3.05
N GLY A 99 -10.19 -5.09 -3.20
CA GLY A 99 -9.63 -6.43 -2.98
C GLY A 99 -9.46 -7.23 -4.27
N ASP A 100 -8.50 -8.14 -4.27
CA ASP A 100 -8.17 -9.01 -5.40
C ASP A 100 -9.25 -10.10 -5.62
N LYS A 101 -9.19 -10.81 -6.78
CA LYS A 101 -10.06 -11.95 -7.01
C LYS A 101 -9.85 -13.00 -5.92
N PRO A 102 -10.92 -13.48 -5.24
CA PRO A 102 -10.77 -14.44 -4.16
C PRO A 102 -10.25 -15.76 -4.67
N GLY A 103 -9.32 -16.38 -3.94
CA GLY A 103 -8.84 -17.75 -4.18
C GLY A 103 -9.82 -18.82 -3.67
N ALA A 104 -10.66 -18.46 -2.68
CA ALA A 104 -11.70 -19.31 -2.09
C ALA A 104 -12.84 -18.44 -1.57
N GLY A 105 -14.02 -19.03 -1.42
CA GLY A 105 -15.21 -18.35 -0.90
C GLY A 105 -15.90 -17.44 -1.92
N GLY A 106 -17.02 -16.88 -1.50
CA GLY A 106 -17.82 -15.93 -2.26
C GLY A 106 -17.43 -14.48 -1.98
N ARG A 107 -17.82 -13.60 -2.88
CA ARG A 107 -17.73 -12.15 -2.70
C ARG A 107 -18.95 -11.66 -1.92
N THR A 108 -18.77 -10.70 -1.01
CA THR A 108 -19.88 -9.91 -0.48
C THR A 108 -20.18 -8.73 -1.40
N SER A 109 -21.40 -8.22 -1.36
CA SER A 109 -21.86 -7.05 -2.12
C SER A 109 -22.32 -5.89 -1.23
N ASP A 110 -22.19 -6.03 0.09
CA ASP A 110 -22.66 -5.05 1.06
C ASP A 110 -21.93 -3.71 0.97
N LEU A 111 -20.62 -3.77 0.68
CA LEU A 111 -19.74 -2.61 0.78
C LEU A 111 -19.06 -2.29 -0.54
N THR A 112 -18.94 -1.00 -0.78
CA THR A 112 -18.02 -0.42 -1.76
C THR A 112 -16.94 0.35 -1.02
N VAL A 113 -15.81 0.65 -1.67
CA VAL A 113 -14.77 1.51 -1.08
C VAL A 113 -15.35 2.86 -0.66
N ARG A 114 -16.28 3.42 -1.44
CA ARG A 114 -16.94 4.68 -1.13
C ARG A 114 -17.80 4.58 0.14
N SER A 115 -18.65 3.55 0.25
CA SER A 115 -19.48 3.35 1.45
C SER A 115 -18.66 3.05 2.69
N MET A 116 -17.49 2.38 2.56
CA MET A 116 -16.56 2.18 3.67
C MET A 116 -15.99 3.52 4.19
N ILE A 117 -15.65 4.46 3.30
CA ILE A 117 -15.18 5.80 3.70
C ILE A 117 -16.29 6.54 4.43
N GLU A 118 -17.51 6.55 3.88
CA GLU A 118 -18.68 7.21 4.45
C GLU A 118 -18.99 6.63 5.85
N GLU A 119 -19.01 5.30 5.98
CA GLU A 119 -19.23 4.60 7.25
C GLU A 119 -18.13 4.90 8.29
N ALA A 120 -16.87 4.78 7.93
CA ALA A 120 -15.77 5.05 8.85
C ALA A 120 -15.78 6.49 9.37
N ARG A 121 -16.08 7.46 8.50
CA ARG A 121 -16.22 8.87 8.91
C ARG A 121 -17.41 9.09 9.83
N SER A 122 -18.55 8.43 9.54
CA SER A 122 -19.73 8.47 10.42
C SER A 122 -19.46 7.89 11.80
N CYS A 123 -18.73 6.78 11.86
CA CYS A 123 -18.34 6.16 13.14
C CYS A 123 -17.62 7.14 14.06
N THR A 124 -16.56 7.80 13.59
CA THR A 124 -15.79 8.75 14.42
C THR A 124 -16.51 10.09 14.66
N ALA A 125 -17.47 10.46 13.82
CA ALA A 125 -18.21 11.72 13.95
C ALA A 125 -19.38 11.65 14.94
N SER A 126 -20.08 10.51 15.01
CA SER A 126 -21.38 10.46 15.69
C SER A 126 -21.74 9.14 16.39
N ASP A 127 -20.99 8.05 16.17
CA ASP A 127 -21.31 6.77 16.80
C ASP A 127 -20.73 6.73 18.24
N PRO A 128 -21.58 6.54 19.28
CA PRO A 128 -21.13 6.47 20.68
C PRO A 128 -20.08 5.38 20.94
N ALA A 129 -20.07 4.29 20.16
CA ALA A 129 -19.07 3.23 20.29
C ALA A 129 -17.65 3.68 19.96
N PHE A 130 -17.51 4.81 19.24
CA PHE A 130 -16.22 5.40 18.87
C PHE A 130 -15.96 6.74 19.56
N ALA A 131 -16.70 7.04 20.63
CA ALA A 131 -16.53 8.28 21.37
C ALA A 131 -15.09 8.45 21.88
N GLY A 132 -14.48 9.62 21.60
CA GLY A 132 -13.09 9.90 21.97
C GLY A 132 -12.03 9.36 21.01
N ILE A 133 -12.42 8.61 19.99
CA ILE A 133 -11.49 8.19 18.94
C ILE A 133 -11.24 9.35 17.97
N PRO A 134 -9.97 9.73 17.70
CA PRO A 134 -9.66 10.76 16.70
C PRO A 134 -10.17 10.37 15.31
N ALA A 135 -10.49 11.38 14.50
CA ALA A 135 -10.86 11.14 13.10
C ALA A 135 -9.75 10.38 12.37
N TRP A 136 -10.12 9.28 11.73
CA TRP A 136 -9.17 8.45 10.98
C TRP A 136 -8.71 9.10 9.69
N ARG A 137 -7.46 8.84 9.32
CA ARG A 137 -6.94 9.18 8.00
C ARG A 137 -7.23 8.03 7.03
N ILE A 138 -7.95 8.31 5.96
CA ILE A 138 -8.46 7.29 5.03
C ILE A 138 -7.94 7.58 3.63
N GLY A 139 -7.12 6.67 3.11
CA GLY A 139 -6.62 6.70 1.75
C GLY A 139 -7.37 5.77 0.81
N VAL A 140 -7.12 5.95 -0.48
CA VAL A 140 -7.63 5.11 -1.55
C VAL A 140 -6.54 4.74 -2.56
N ALA A 141 -6.67 3.57 -3.18
CA ALA A 141 -5.84 3.19 -4.31
C ALA A 141 -6.40 3.76 -5.63
N ALA A 142 -5.54 4.14 -6.55
CA ALA A 142 -5.90 4.68 -7.85
C ALA A 142 -5.14 3.96 -8.98
N ALA A 143 -5.85 3.41 -9.97
CA ALA A 143 -5.24 2.98 -11.23
C ALA A 143 -4.63 4.19 -11.96
N LEU A 144 -3.67 3.96 -12.87
CA LEU A 144 -3.08 5.00 -13.71
C LEU A 144 -4.05 5.42 -14.85
N LYS A 145 -5.27 5.78 -14.45
CA LYS A 145 -6.42 6.21 -15.30
C LYS A 145 -7.00 7.51 -14.71
N PRO A 146 -7.90 8.21 -15.40
CA PRO A 146 -8.57 9.38 -14.84
C PRO A 146 -9.16 9.10 -13.46
N LEU A 147 -8.84 9.97 -12.49
CA LEU A 147 -9.25 9.78 -11.10
C LEU A 147 -10.73 10.09 -10.92
N PRO A 148 -11.55 9.15 -10.44
CA PRO A 148 -12.97 9.42 -10.17
C PRO A 148 -13.14 10.50 -9.09
N ARG A 149 -14.08 11.43 -9.27
CA ARG A 149 -14.32 12.57 -8.36
C ARG A 149 -14.48 12.18 -6.89
N TRP A 150 -15.10 11.05 -6.59
CA TRP A 150 -15.31 10.62 -5.20
C TRP A 150 -14.00 10.29 -4.47
N LYS A 151 -12.91 9.97 -5.20
CA LYS A 151 -11.58 9.72 -4.61
C LYS A 151 -10.88 11.00 -4.14
N HIS A 152 -11.31 12.17 -4.60
CA HIS A 152 -10.81 13.45 -4.10
C HIS A 152 -11.18 13.72 -2.63
N ALA A 153 -12.15 12.98 -2.08
CA ALA A 153 -12.54 13.06 -0.67
C ALA A 153 -11.64 12.21 0.26
N ALA A 154 -10.68 11.48 -0.27
CA ALA A 154 -9.69 10.75 0.53
C ALA A 154 -8.65 11.69 1.13
N ASP A 155 -8.03 11.27 2.23
CA ASP A 155 -6.98 12.05 2.91
C ASP A 155 -5.59 11.84 2.28
N PHE A 156 -5.42 10.77 1.49
CA PHE A 156 -4.24 10.47 0.67
C PHE A 156 -4.56 9.45 -0.42
N ILE A 157 -3.69 9.36 -1.43
CA ILE A 157 -3.89 8.45 -2.58
C ILE A 157 -2.62 7.65 -2.84
N PHE A 158 -2.77 6.33 -3.02
CA PHE A 158 -1.74 5.48 -3.58
C PHE A 158 -2.02 5.16 -5.05
N SER A 159 -1.10 5.52 -5.95
CA SER A 159 -1.23 5.08 -7.34
C SER A 159 -0.89 3.59 -7.47
N GLN A 160 -1.47 2.96 -8.47
CA GLN A 160 -1.11 1.59 -8.83
C GLN A 160 0.39 1.47 -9.12
N VAL A 161 0.95 0.31 -8.82
CA VAL A 161 2.32 -0.03 -9.17
C VAL A 161 2.55 0.10 -10.68
N SER A 162 3.69 0.69 -11.02
CA SER A 162 4.18 0.79 -12.41
C SER A 162 5.70 0.60 -12.43
N TYR A 163 6.23 0.09 -13.52
CA TYR A 163 7.66 0.04 -13.82
C TYR A 163 8.12 1.19 -14.72
N SER A 164 7.25 2.20 -14.91
CA SER A 164 7.53 3.40 -15.72
C SER A 164 7.27 4.66 -14.90
N ALA A 165 8.34 5.35 -14.50
CA ALA A 165 8.22 6.66 -13.87
C ALA A 165 7.51 7.66 -14.80
N ASP A 166 7.75 7.60 -16.12
CA ASP A 166 7.07 8.48 -17.08
C ASP A 166 5.56 8.30 -17.10
N ALA A 167 5.08 7.05 -17.04
CA ALA A 167 3.64 6.77 -16.97
C ALA A 167 3.03 7.35 -15.69
N GLN A 168 3.72 7.21 -14.56
CA GLN A 168 3.28 7.78 -13.29
C GLN A 168 3.28 9.31 -13.30
N LEU A 169 4.31 9.94 -13.85
CA LEU A 169 4.40 11.39 -13.98
C LEU A 169 3.29 11.95 -14.88
N ARG A 170 3.05 11.35 -16.05
CA ARG A 170 1.92 11.74 -16.92
C ARG A 170 0.57 11.58 -16.22
N TRP A 171 0.39 10.48 -15.48
CA TRP A 171 -0.83 10.26 -14.72
C TRP A 171 -1.01 11.33 -13.64
N ARG A 172 0.04 11.68 -12.92
CA ARG A 172 0.01 12.69 -11.85
C ARG A 172 -0.32 14.07 -12.39
N ASP A 173 0.26 14.45 -13.52
CA ASP A 173 -0.01 15.72 -14.21
C ASP A 173 -1.48 15.81 -14.66
N ALA A 174 -2.01 14.73 -15.20
CA ALA A 174 -3.41 14.65 -15.64
C ALA A 174 -4.44 14.56 -14.48
N ASN A 175 -4.00 14.31 -13.24
CA ASN A 175 -4.88 14.13 -12.07
C ASN A 175 -4.41 15.00 -10.88
N PRO A 176 -4.55 16.34 -10.97
CA PRO A 176 -4.18 17.23 -9.89
C PRO A 176 -5.11 17.04 -8.70
N VAL A 177 -4.52 16.89 -7.50
CA VAL A 177 -5.22 16.82 -6.21
C VAL A 177 -4.39 17.49 -5.14
N ASP A 178 -5.03 18.00 -4.08
CA ASP A 178 -4.38 18.72 -2.98
C ASP A 178 -3.95 17.80 -1.82
N VAL A 179 -4.34 16.53 -1.86
CA VAL A 179 -3.96 15.53 -0.86
C VAL A 179 -2.64 14.84 -1.24
N PRO A 180 -1.90 14.27 -0.26
CA PRO A 180 -0.69 13.51 -0.54
C PRO A 180 -0.93 12.37 -1.54
N VAL A 181 -0.01 12.22 -2.50
CA VAL A 181 -0.04 11.15 -3.50
C VAL A 181 1.28 10.38 -3.47
N TYR A 182 1.17 9.07 -3.29
CA TYR A 182 2.30 8.16 -3.25
C TYR A 182 2.31 7.27 -4.49
N ALA A 183 3.43 7.28 -5.22
CA ALA A 183 3.57 6.46 -6.42
C ALA A 183 3.88 5.01 -6.06
N GLY A 184 3.16 4.04 -6.63
CA GLY A 184 3.42 2.62 -6.42
C GLY A 184 4.69 2.17 -7.14
N VAL A 185 5.69 1.67 -6.41
CA VAL A 185 6.93 1.09 -6.93
C VAL A 185 7.09 -0.33 -6.38
N MET A 186 7.38 -1.29 -7.25
CA MET A 186 7.54 -2.69 -6.85
C MET A 186 8.86 -3.25 -7.36
N VAL A 187 9.58 -3.94 -6.48
CA VAL A 187 10.78 -4.65 -6.87
C VAL A 187 10.42 -5.87 -7.71
N LEU A 188 10.91 -5.94 -8.94
CA LEU A 188 10.75 -7.12 -9.78
C LEU A 188 11.78 -8.19 -9.39
N ALA A 189 11.36 -9.15 -8.57
CA ALA A 189 12.28 -10.10 -7.96
C ALA A 189 12.73 -11.24 -8.91
N SER A 190 11.99 -11.52 -9.99
CA SER A 190 12.33 -12.59 -10.95
C SER A 190 11.50 -12.52 -12.23
N ALA A 191 11.97 -13.20 -13.29
CA ALA A 191 11.23 -13.37 -14.53
C ALA A 191 9.91 -14.16 -14.35
N ALA A 192 9.87 -15.10 -13.40
CA ALA A 192 8.62 -15.81 -13.06
C ALA A 192 7.58 -14.87 -12.44
N MET A 193 8.02 -13.93 -11.60
CA MET A 193 7.16 -12.87 -11.06
C MET A 193 6.64 -11.96 -12.18
N ALA A 194 7.49 -11.56 -13.13
CA ALA A 194 7.08 -10.74 -14.28
C ALA A 194 5.90 -11.40 -15.04
N ARG A 195 6.00 -12.68 -15.36
CA ARG A 195 4.93 -13.42 -16.04
C ARG A 195 3.64 -13.47 -15.22
N ARG A 196 3.72 -13.70 -13.90
CA ARG A 196 2.54 -13.74 -13.01
C ARG A 196 1.87 -12.37 -12.91
N LEU A 197 2.64 -11.29 -12.77
CA LEU A 197 2.09 -9.92 -12.72
C LEU A 197 1.39 -9.54 -14.01
N ALA A 198 2.01 -9.82 -15.17
CA ALA A 198 1.40 -9.57 -16.48
C ALA A 198 0.08 -10.33 -16.69
N ALA A 199 -0.07 -11.51 -16.09
CA ALA A 199 -1.31 -12.30 -16.14
C ALA A 199 -2.37 -11.85 -15.12
N ALA A 200 -1.95 -11.27 -13.98
CA ALA A 200 -2.83 -10.97 -12.85
C ALA A 200 -3.29 -9.51 -12.79
N ILE A 201 -2.47 -8.58 -13.24
CA ILE A 201 -2.75 -7.14 -13.15
C ILE A 201 -3.02 -6.60 -14.56
N PRO A 202 -4.26 -6.23 -14.87
CA PRO A 202 -4.57 -5.59 -16.14
C PRO A 202 -3.76 -4.30 -16.33
N ASP A 203 -3.30 -4.08 -17.53
CA ASP A 203 -2.59 -2.86 -17.94
C ASP A 203 -1.20 -2.66 -17.26
N ILE A 204 -0.65 -3.67 -16.56
CA ILE A 204 0.73 -3.56 -16.06
C ILE A 204 1.71 -3.79 -17.19
N GLU A 205 2.50 -2.77 -17.51
CA GLU A 205 3.57 -2.85 -18.48
C GLU A 205 4.90 -3.14 -17.77
N ILE A 206 5.44 -4.33 -17.99
CA ILE A 206 6.77 -4.71 -17.50
C ILE A 206 7.75 -4.60 -18.66
N PRO A 207 8.75 -3.70 -18.56
CA PRO A 207 9.73 -3.53 -19.65
C PRO A 207 10.47 -4.84 -19.94
N GLY A 208 10.51 -5.23 -21.22
CA GLY A 208 11.14 -6.49 -21.65
C GLY A 208 12.61 -6.59 -21.26
N TRP A 209 13.35 -5.46 -21.30
CA TRP A 209 14.73 -5.40 -20.83
C TRP A 209 14.87 -5.74 -19.34
N LEU A 210 13.94 -5.26 -18.49
CA LEU A 210 13.96 -5.56 -17.05
C LEU A 210 13.61 -7.01 -16.78
N ALA A 211 12.56 -7.54 -17.45
CA ALA A 211 12.18 -8.94 -17.32
C ALA A 211 13.31 -9.89 -17.76
N GLY A 212 14.09 -9.53 -18.79
CA GLY A 212 15.28 -10.25 -19.21
C GLY A 212 16.43 -10.14 -18.21
N LYS A 213 16.72 -8.94 -17.72
CA LYS A 213 17.84 -8.70 -16.81
C LYS A 213 17.66 -9.42 -15.46
N VAL A 214 16.46 -9.42 -14.87
CA VAL A 214 16.18 -10.12 -13.59
C VAL A 214 16.25 -11.65 -13.70
N ALA A 215 16.30 -12.21 -14.90
CA ALA A 215 16.50 -13.64 -15.09
C ALA A 215 17.95 -14.08 -14.75
N HIS A 216 18.90 -13.17 -14.91
CA HIS A 216 20.34 -13.45 -14.75
C HIS A 216 20.98 -12.66 -13.62
N ASP A 217 20.39 -11.53 -13.23
CA ASP A 217 20.87 -10.65 -12.17
C ASP A 217 19.78 -10.40 -11.12
N LYS A 218 19.99 -10.92 -9.92
CA LYS A 218 19.05 -10.81 -8.79
C LYS A 218 18.93 -9.38 -8.24
N MET A 219 19.90 -8.50 -8.53
CA MET A 219 19.90 -7.11 -8.09
C MET A 219 19.23 -6.18 -9.09
N ALA A 220 19.08 -6.59 -10.34
CA ALA A 220 18.53 -5.72 -11.39
C ALA A 220 17.17 -5.10 -11.06
N GLY A 221 16.29 -5.85 -10.41
CA GLY A 221 14.99 -5.33 -9.98
C GLY A 221 15.07 -4.34 -8.82
N VAL A 222 16.04 -4.52 -7.93
CA VAL A 222 16.32 -3.58 -6.83
C VAL A 222 16.88 -2.27 -7.39
N GLU A 223 17.86 -2.34 -8.29
CA GLU A 223 18.44 -1.17 -8.92
C GLU A 223 17.41 -0.38 -9.72
N ALA A 224 16.60 -1.06 -10.53
CA ALA A 224 15.52 -0.41 -11.29
C ALA A 224 14.50 0.29 -10.38
N ALA A 225 14.13 -0.31 -9.24
CA ALA A 225 13.25 0.32 -8.26
C ALA A 225 13.90 1.55 -7.60
N CYS A 226 15.18 1.48 -7.25
CA CYS A 226 15.92 2.63 -6.70
C CYS A 226 16.03 3.78 -7.71
N GLU A 227 16.34 3.49 -8.96
CA GLU A 227 16.39 4.50 -10.05
C GLU A 227 15.01 5.16 -10.23
N GLN A 228 13.93 4.37 -10.22
CA GLN A 228 12.58 4.89 -10.32
C GLN A 228 12.22 5.79 -9.14
N ILE A 229 12.51 5.37 -7.89
CA ILE A 229 12.29 6.17 -6.68
C ILE A 229 13.06 7.49 -6.75
N THR A 230 14.33 7.45 -7.13
CA THR A 230 15.18 8.63 -7.29
C THR A 230 14.59 9.61 -8.31
N ARG A 231 14.13 9.11 -9.45
CA ARG A 231 13.51 9.92 -10.49
C ARG A 231 12.20 10.56 -10.03
N LEU A 232 11.35 9.81 -9.33
CA LEU A 232 10.09 10.31 -8.78
C LEU A 232 10.34 11.37 -7.70
N ARG A 233 11.34 11.16 -6.83
CA ARG A 233 11.75 12.14 -5.82
C ARG A 233 12.19 13.46 -6.47
N HIS A 234 13.07 13.41 -7.46
CA HIS A 234 13.57 14.60 -8.15
C HIS A 234 12.49 15.34 -8.96
N SER A 235 11.44 14.68 -9.37
CA SER A 235 10.35 15.33 -10.11
C SER A 235 9.53 16.30 -9.27
N GLY A 236 9.48 16.11 -7.95
CA GLY A 236 8.61 16.87 -7.04
C GLY A 236 7.11 16.68 -7.26
N ALA A 237 6.71 15.75 -8.14
CA ALA A 237 5.31 15.53 -8.52
C ALA A 237 4.53 14.70 -7.49
N PHE A 238 5.22 13.92 -6.68
CA PHE A 238 4.66 13.03 -5.66
C PHE A 238 5.15 13.40 -4.28
N ASP A 239 4.32 13.19 -3.26
CA ASP A 239 4.71 13.35 -1.85
C ASP A 239 5.56 12.18 -1.35
N GLY A 240 5.67 11.10 -2.12
CA GLY A 240 6.47 9.93 -1.80
C GLY A 240 6.17 8.74 -2.69
N VAL A 241 6.66 7.59 -2.25
CA VAL A 241 6.40 6.29 -2.90
C VAL A 241 5.81 5.28 -1.94
N HIS A 242 4.95 4.41 -2.45
CA HIS A 242 4.59 3.14 -1.84
C HIS A 242 5.50 2.06 -2.43
N LEU A 243 6.45 1.60 -1.65
CA LEU A 243 7.43 0.59 -2.04
C LEU A 243 6.95 -0.80 -1.64
N VAL A 244 6.78 -1.68 -2.64
CA VAL A 244 6.52 -3.11 -2.47
C VAL A 244 7.85 -3.86 -2.64
N PRO A 245 8.54 -4.24 -1.56
CA PRO A 245 9.87 -4.81 -1.63
C PRO A 245 9.86 -6.29 -2.04
N VAL A 246 8.70 -6.93 -1.99
CA VAL A 246 8.53 -8.37 -2.20
C VAL A 246 9.48 -9.13 -1.25
N ASN A 247 10.23 -10.10 -1.71
CA ASN A 247 11.22 -10.84 -0.91
C ASN A 247 12.64 -10.22 -0.98
N ARG A 248 12.76 -8.94 -1.44
CA ARG A 248 14.02 -8.19 -1.58
C ARG A 248 14.16 -7.05 -0.57
N TYR A 249 13.47 -7.14 0.56
CA TYR A 249 13.42 -6.07 1.55
C TYR A 249 14.79 -5.73 2.16
N ARG A 250 15.71 -6.70 2.28
CA ARG A 250 17.09 -6.45 2.78
C ARG A 250 17.91 -5.69 1.75
N GLU A 251 17.89 -6.17 0.51
CA GLU A 251 18.67 -5.60 -0.59
C GLU A 251 18.19 -4.17 -0.94
N ILE A 252 16.87 -3.95 -1.00
CA ILE A 252 16.34 -2.62 -1.31
C ILE A 252 16.58 -1.65 -0.15
N SER A 253 16.43 -2.08 1.11
CA SER A 253 16.72 -1.25 2.28
C SER A 253 18.18 -0.78 2.27
N ALA A 254 19.14 -1.70 2.15
CA ALA A 254 20.57 -1.38 2.11
C ALA A 254 20.91 -0.45 0.94
N ARG A 255 20.27 -0.64 -0.23
CA ARG A 255 20.52 0.21 -1.40
C ARG A 255 19.98 1.62 -1.23
N LEU A 256 18.77 1.77 -0.67
CA LEU A 256 18.16 3.08 -0.41
C LEU A 256 18.88 3.85 0.70
N GLU A 257 19.34 3.17 1.75
CA GLU A 257 20.16 3.75 2.82
C GLU A 257 21.46 4.33 2.26
N ALA A 258 22.10 3.65 1.30
CA ALA A 258 23.31 4.14 0.64
C ALA A 258 23.07 5.32 -0.32
N LEU A 259 21.82 5.65 -0.65
CA LEU A 259 21.41 6.76 -1.52
C LEU A 259 20.81 7.94 -0.74
N ALA A 260 20.64 7.81 0.57
CA ALA A 260 20.08 8.85 1.44
C ALA A 260 21.17 9.87 1.84
#